data_ed751ab1da56d83f5600baeaa92cdd32
#
_entry.id   ed751ab1da56d83f5600baeaa92cdd32
#
_cell.length_a   1.000
_cell.length_b   1.000
_cell.length_c   1.000
_cell.angle_alpha   90.00
_cell.angle_beta   90.00
_cell.angle_gamma   90.00
#
_symmetry.space_group_name_H-M   'P 1'
#
loop_
_entity.id
_entity.type
_entity.pdbx_description
1 polymer ?
#
loop_
_entity_poly.entity_id
_entity_poly.type
_entity_poly.pdbx_seq_one_letter_code
_entity_poly.pdbx_strand_id
1 'polypeptide(L)'
;MRRILPLSTLAIFALSACTSLSDMPTGTSLIDLEQKFGAPSISCPAENPNRFVWSMQPMGQKAWGVDINAQQQLTEVAQVLTDQHFALLSKDTWDKNQVLCYFGPPAQKMTLPYYGVNKQVWAYRYKQYNSWDSMMYLYFNDAGVVEHYSSGPDPLTLQDGIFFR
;
A
#
# COMPACT_ATOMS: atom_id res chain seq x y z
N MET A 1 -15.93 -65.55 -12.26
CA MET A 1 -15.73 -64.28 -13.00
C MET A 1 -15.95 -63.14 -12.03
N ARG A 2 -14.89 -62.55 -11.51
CA ARG A 2 -14.94 -61.43 -10.58
C ARG A 2 -14.74 -60.13 -11.38
N ARG A 3 -15.78 -59.28 -11.45
CA ARG A 3 -15.71 -57.95 -12.10
C ARG A 3 -15.09 -56.97 -11.13
N ILE A 4 -13.91 -56.45 -11.49
CA ILE A 4 -13.22 -55.38 -10.78
C ILE A 4 -13.77 -54.06 -11.36
N LEU A 5 -14.50 -53.28 -10.54
CA LEU A 5 -14.87 -51.89 -10.87
C LEU A 5 -13.64 -51.01 -10.71
N PRO A 6 -13.32 -50.13 -11.67
CA PRO A 6 -12.29 -49.10 -11.45
C PRO A 6 -12.80 -47.99 -10.54
N LEU A 7 -12.08 -47.76 -9.47
CA LEU A 7 -12.30 -46.66 -8.54
C LEU A 7 -11.77 -45.38 -9.22
N SER A 8 -12.67 -44.58 -9.81
CA SER A 8 -12.32 -43.27 -10.36
C SER A 8 -12.00 -42.30 -9.22
N THR A 9 -10.71 -42.00 -9.03
CA THR A 9 -10.22 -40.99 -8.09
C THR A 9 -10.54 -39.61 -8.64
N LEU A 10 -11.57 -38.95 -8.12
CA LEU A 10 -11.92 -37.57 -8.44
C LEU A 10 -10.89 -36.66 -7.77
N ALA A 11 -9.91 -36.14 -8.52
CA ALA A 11 -8.96 -35.16 -8.06
C ALA A 11 -9.68 -33.80 -7.90
N ILE A 12 -9.96 -33.41 -6.66
CA ILE A 12 -10.48 -32.07 -6.32
C ILE A 12 -9.31 -31.09 -6.43
N PHE A 13 -9.24 -30.37 -7.53
CA PHE A 13 -8.38 -29.18 -7.65
C PHE A 13 -8.96 -28.09 -6.78
N ALA A 14 -8.36 -27.85 -5.62
CA ALA A 14 -8.61 -26.65 -4.82
C ALA A 14 -8.10 -25.43 -5.61
N LEU A 15 -9.02 -24.69 -6.23
CA LEU A 15 -8.75 -23.35 -6.78
C LEU A 15 -8.40 -22.43 -5.60
N SER A 16 -7.12 -22.17 -5.39
CA SER A 16 -6.66 -21.09 -4.50
C SER A 16 -7.08 -19.77 -5.12
N ALA A 17 -8.24 -19.25 -4.75
CA ALA A 17 -8.64 -17.90 -5.10
C ALA A 17 -7.62 -16.93 -4.49
N CYS A 18 -6.99 -16.09 -5.34
CA CYS A 18 -6.16 -14.97 -4.87
C CYS A 18 -7.06 -14.00 -4.10
N THR A 19 -7.07 -14.10 -2.78
CA THR A 19 -7.83 -13.20 -1.91
C THR A 19 -7.00 -11.94 -1.67
N SER A 20 -7.59 -10.79 -1.87
CA SER A 20 -7.00 -9.48 -1.53
C SER A 20 -7.38 -9.06 -0.11
N LEU A 21 -6.59 -8.15 0.49
CA LEU A 21 -6.97 -7.51 1.77
C LEU A 21 -8.32 -6.81 1.67
N SER A 22 -8.65 -6.21 0.51
CA SER A 22 -9.95 -5.57 0.25
C SER A 22 -11.14 -6.52 0.35
N ASP A 23 -10.92 -7.83 0.21
CA ASP A 23 -11.99 -8.83 0.21
C ASP A 23 -12.26 -9.40 1.61
N MET A 24 -11.50 -8.94 2.61
CA MET A 24 -11.65 -9.42 3.98
C MET A 24 -12.88 -8.78 4.64
N PRO A 25 -13.76 -9.60 5.24
CA PRO A 25 -14.96 -9.08 5.89
C PRO A 25 -14.61 -8.32 7.18
N THR A 26 -15.38 -7.30 7.50
CA THR A 26 -15.37 -6.64 8.83
C THR A 26 -15.54 -7.68 9.93
N GLY A 27 -14.83 -7.50 11.05
CA GLY A 27 -14.80 -8.46 12.15
C GLY A 27 -13.72 -9.53 12.02
N THR A 28 -13.00 -9.63 10.90
CA THR A 28 -11.81 -10.50 10.77
C THR A 28 -10.77 -10.11 11.82
N SER A 29 -10.20 -11.10 12.53
CA SER A 29 -9.18 -10.81 13.54
C SER A 29 -7.86 -10.35 12.91
N LEU A 30 -7.09 -9.51 13.62
CA LEU A 30 -5.76 -9.11 13.19
C LEU A 30 -4.84 -10.33 12.97
N ILE A 31 -4.95 -11.34 13.83
CA ILE A 31 -4.16 -12.57 13.72
C ILE A 31 -4.44 -13.30 12.40
N ASP A 32 -5.71 -13.38 11.98
CA ASP A 32 -6.07 -14.03 10.71
C ASP A 32 -5.55 -13.22 9.51
N LEU A 33 -5.56 -11.87 9.61
CA LEU A 33 -4.98 -11.00 8.59
C LEU A 33 -3.47 -11.24 8.46
N GLU A 34 -2.75 -11.28 9.57
CA GLU A 34 -1.31 -11.52 9.60
C GLU A 34 -0.93 -12.93 9.12
N GLN A 35 -1.71 -13.94 9.48
CA GLN A 35 -1.51 -15.30 8.99
C GLN A 35 -1.67 -15.39 7.48
N LYS A 36 -2.61 -14.63 6.92
CA LYS A 36 -2.93 -14.69 5.49
C LYS A 36 -2.06 -13.80 4.62
N PHE A 37 -1.70 -12.60 5.10
CA PHE A 37 -1.01 -11.57 4.33
C PHE A 37 0.40 -11.25 4.83
N GLY A 38 0.85 -11.93 5.90
CA GLY A 38 2.09 -11.63 6.58
C GLY A 38 1.98 -10.44 7.52
N ALA A 39 3.10 -10.10 8.18
CA ALA A 39 3.15 -8.94 9.08
C ALA A 39 2.95 -7.62 8.33
N PRO A 40 2.27 -6.64 8.93
CA PRO A 40 2.12 -5.32 8.35
C PRO A 40 3.47 -4.60 8.24
N SER A 41 3.59 -3.71 7.25
CA SER A 41 4.77 -2.88 7.05
C SER A 41 4.91 -1.79 8.12
N ILE A 42 3.77 -1.31 8.65
CA ILE A 42 3.66 -0.28 9.68
C ILE A 42 2.49 -0.61 10.61
N SER A 43 2.68 -0.33 11.92
CA SER A 43 1.65 -0.39 12.95
C SER A 43 1.64 0.92 13.74
N CYS A 44 0.48 1.55 13.88
CA CYS A 44 0.34 2.86 14.50
C CYS A 44 -0.86 2.98 15.46
N PRO A 45 -0.72 3.72 16.58
CA PRO A 45 0.56 4.14 17.17
C PRO A 45 1.38 2.94 17.64
N ALA A 46 2.68 3.10 17.87
CA ALA A 46 3.57 1.97 18.17
C ALA A 46 3.21 1.20 19.46
N GLU A 47 2.70 1.91 20.47
CA GLU A 47 2.43 1.31 21.81
C GLU A 47 1.08 0.57 21.87
N ASN A 48 0.07 1.03 21.15
CA ASN A 48 -1.25 0.41 21.08
C ASN A 48 -1.85 0.61 19.69
N PRO A 49 -1.40 -0.18 18.72
CA PRO A 49 -1.75 0.06 17.33
C PRO A 49 -3.21 -0.29 17.06
N ASN A 50 -3.88 0.63 16.37
CA ASN A 50 -5.22 0.44 15.83
C ASN A 50 -5.30 0.70 14.32
N ARG A 51 -4.16 1.16 13.74
CA ARG A 51 -3.96 1.35 12.29
C ARG A 51 -2.76 0.55 11.84
N PHE A 52 -2.94 -0.24 10.79
CA PHE A 52 -1.92 -1.07 10.17
C PHE A 52 -1.85 -0.79 8.68
N VAL A 53 -0.64 -0.90 8.09
CA VAL A 53 -0.48 -0.73 6.65
C VAL A 53 0.30 -1.91 6.09
N TRP A 54 -0.29 -2.62 5.12
CA TRP A 54 0.40 -3.58 4.27
C TRP A 54 0.77 -2.92 2.96
N SER A 55 2.06 -2.65 2.77
CA SER A 55 2.58 -1.93 1.62
C SER A 55 3.30 -2.86 0.66
N MET A 56 3.05 -2.70 -0.63
CA MET A 56 3.79 -3.36 -1.71
C MET A 56 5.00 -2.54 -2.18
N GLN A 57 5.24 -1.36 -1.56
CA GLN A 57 6.43 -0.57 -1.86
C GLN A 57 7.71 -1.36 -1.47
N PRO A 58 8.86 -1.13 -2.11
CA PRO A 58 9.14 -0.09 -3.11
C PRO A 58 8.75 -0.42 -4.55
N MET A 59 8.44 -1.69 -4.88
CA MET A 59 8.22 -2.10 -6.27
C MET A 59 6.75 -2.09 -6.69
N GLY A 60 5.84 -2.34 -5.76
CA GLY A 60 4.41 -2.35 -6.04
C GLY A 60 3.77 -0.97 -5.92
N GLN A 61 2.53 -0.84 -6.41
CA GLN A 61 1.79 0.42 -6.53
C GLN A 61 0.61 0.51 -5.56
N LYS A 62 0.51 -0.41 -4.61
CA LYS A 62 -0.58 -0.46 -3.63
C LYS A 62 -0.05 -0.47 -2.21
N ALA A 63 -0.80 0.14 -1.31
CA ALA A 63 -0.70 -0.05 0.12
C ALA A 63 -2.12 -0.11 0.70
N TRP A 64 -2.34 -1.07 1.57
CA TRP A 64 -3.62 -1.28 2.22
C TRP A 64 -3.56 -0.76 3.65
N GLY A 65 -4.30 0.31 3.92
CA GLY A 65 -4.53 0.78 5.27
C GLY A 65 -5.67 0.00 5.89
N VAL A 66 -5.46 -0.50 7.10
CA VAL A 66 -6.38 -1.35 7.86
C VAL A 66 -6.59 -0.75 9.23
N ASP A 67 -7.82 -0.48 9.59
CA ASP A 67 -8.21 -0.03 10.92
C ASP A 67 -8.85 -1.18 11.69
N ILE A 68 -8.52 -1.30 12.99
CA ILE A 68 -9.08 -2.30 13.88
C ILE A 68 -9.73 -1.66 15.12
N ASN A 69 -10.66 -2.37 15.72
CA ASN A 69 -11.29 -1.97 16.99
C ASN A 69 -10.48 -2.46 18.22
N ALA A 70 -10.96 -2.13 19.41
CA ALA A 70 -10.35 -2.55 20.68
C ALA A 70 -10.33 -4.08 20.87
N GLN A 71 -11.15 -4.83 20.15
CA GLN A 71 -11.18 -6.29 20.15
C GLN A 71 -10.24 -6.90 19.09
N GLN A 72 -9.35 -6.10 18.51
CA GLN A 72 -8.40 -6.51 17.46
C GLN A 72 -9.10 -7.07 16.22
N GLN A 73 -10.24 -6.49 15.83
CA GLN A 73 -11.03 -6.91 14.66
C GLN A 73 -11.06 -5.80 13.61
N LEU A 74 -10.97 -6.20 12.34
CA LEU A 74 -11.07 -5.33 11.18
C LEU A 74 -12.35 -4.51 11.20
N THR A 75 -12.23 -3.20 11.10
CA THR A 75 -13.34 -2.26 10.94
C THR A 75 -13.38 -1.64 9.55
N GLU A 76 -12.19 -1.31 9.01
CA GLU A 76 -12.06 -0.69 7.69
C GLU A 76 -10.79 -1.17 7.00
N VAL A 77 -10.87 -1.32 5.67
CA VAL A 77 -9.71 -1.54 4.80
C VAL A 77 -9.83 -0.67 3.55
N ALA A 78 -8.75 0.04 3.23
CA ALA A 78 -8.71 0.90 2.04
C ALA A 78 -7.36 0.80 1.35
N GLN A 79 -7.36 0.84 -0.01
CA GLN A 79 -6.16 1.08 -0.78
C GLN A 79 -5.81 2.57 -0.71
N VAL A 80 -4.72 2.91 0.01
CA VAL A 80 -4.41 4.30 0.38
C VAL A 80 -3.52 5.05 -0.62
N LEU A 81 -2.85 4.35 -1.56
CA LEU A 81 -2.04 5.01 -2.59
C LEU A 81 -2.91 5.33 -3.82
N THR A 82 -3.81 6.28 -3.67
CA THR A 82 -4.73 6.76 -4.72
C THR A 82 -4.77 8.29 -4.75
N ASP A 83 -5.21 8.86 -5.89
CA ASP A 83 -5.38 10.31 -6.02
C ASP A 83 -6.31 10.87 -4.94
N GLN A 84 -7.39 10.15 -4.60
CA GLN A 84 -8.35 10.55 -3.58
C GLN A 84 -7.72 10.64 -2.19
N HIS A 85 -6.89 9.68 -1.82
CA HIS A 85 -6.21 9.67 -0.53
C HIS A 85 -5.06 10.70 -0.48
N PHE A 86 -4.30 10.86 -1.56
CA PHE A 86 -3.29 11.91 -1.64
C PHE A 86 -3.88 13.32 -1.58
N ALA A 87 -5.10 13.54 -2.07
CA ALA A 87 -5.79 14.83 -1.95
C ALA A 87 -6.07 15.23 -0.48
N LEU A 88 -6.04 14.30 0.47
CA LEU A 88 -6.16 14.62 1.91
C LEU A 88 -4.98 15.45 2.43
N LEU A 89 -3.82 15.35 1.79
CA LEU A 89 -2.62 16.13 2.15
C LEU A 89 -2.83 17.64 2.07
N SER A 90 -3.80 18.09 1.27
CA SER A 90 -4.16 19.52 1.17
C SER A 90 -5.16 20.00 2.23
N LYS A 91 -5.78 19.08 2.98
CA LYS A 91 -6.86 19.40 3.92
C LYS A 91 -6.37 19.61 5.33
N ASP A 92 -5.25 18.98 5.70
CA ASP A 92 -4.69 18.97 7.04
C ASP A 92 -3.17 19.13 7.02
N THR A 93 -2.60 19.34 8.21
CA THR A 93 -1.15 19.33 8.41
C THR A 93 -0.67 17.89 8.61
N TRP A 94 0.29 17.44 7.80
CA TRP A 94 0.81 16.08 7.81
C TRP A 94 2.29 16.06 8.15
N ASP A 95 2.65 15.53 9.30
CA ASP A 95 4.03 15.21 9.64
C ASP A 95 4.45 13.84 9.08
N LYS A 96 5.76 13.53 9.18
CA LYS A 96 6.30 12.25 8.68
C LYS A 96 5.68 11.03 9.32
N ASN A 97 5.33 11.08 10.61
CA ASN A 97 4.73 9.95 11.31
C ASN A 97 3.29 9.73 10.82
N GLN A 98 2.52 10.81 10.66
CA GLN A 98 1.17 10.75 10.10
C GLN A 98 1.18 10.20 8.67
N VAL A 99 2.15 10.64 7.85
CA VAL A 99 2.34 10.12 6.48
C VAL A 99 2.66 8.62 6.50
N LEU A 100 3.59 8.18 7.37
CA LEU A 100 3.92 6.74 7.52
C LEU A 100 2.73 5.93 8.00
N CYS A 101 2.00 6.41 8.99
CA CYS A 101 0.85 5.71 9.56
C CYS A 101 -0.32 5.60 8.58
N TYR A 102 -0.44 6.53 7.65
CA TYR A 102 -1.52 6.56 6.68
C TYR A 102 -1.17 5.83 5.38
N PHE A 103 -0.04 6.18 4.76
CA PHE A 103 0.37 5.68 3.45
C PHE A 103 1.35 4.51 3.52
N GLY A 104 1.93 4.23 4.68
CA GLY A 104 2.99 3.25 4.85
C GLY A 104 4.38 3.77 4.44
N PRO A 105 5.38 2.87 4.35
CA PRO A 105 6.73 3.25 3.92
C PRO A 105 6.72 3.70 2.45
N PRO A 106 7.46 4.79 2.10
CA PRO A 106 7.60 5.23 0.73
C PRO A 106 8.48 4.28 -0.08
N ALA A 107 8.34 4.31 -1.41
CA ALA A 107 9.24 3.61 -2.33
C ALA A 107 10.66 4.15 -2.25
N GLN A 108 10.79 5.46 -2.11
CA GLN A 108 12.08 6.15 -2.05
C GLN A 108 12.03 7.32 -1.09
N LYS A 109 13.17 7.56 -0.41
CA LYS A 109 13.44 8.79 0.34
C LYS A 109 14.65 9.45 -0.31
N MET A 110 14.53 10.71 -0.69
CA MET A 110 15.55 11.44 -1.43
C MET A 110 15.60 12.90 -1.01
N THR A 111 16.62 13.60 -1.48
CA THR A 111 16.71 15.05 -1.37
C THR A 111 16.65 15.64 -2.77
N LEU A 112 15.69 16.53 -3.02
CA LEU A 112 15.50 17.19 -4.31
C LEU A 112 15.56 18.71 -4.16
N PRO A 113 16.09 19.42 -5.17
CA PRO A 113 16.00 20.88 -5.21
C PRO A 113 14.54 21.31 -5.43
N TYR A 114 14.10 22.27 -4.62
CA TYR A 114 12.77 22.88 -4.72
C TYR A 114 12.90 24.38 -4.42
N TYR A 115 12.62 25.23 -5.42
CA TYR A 115 12.81 26.69 -5.36
C TYR A 115 14.17 27.13 -4.78
N GLY A 116 15.27 26.47 -5.23
CA GLY A 116 16.63 26.83 -4.84
C GLY A 116 17.11 26.30 -3.49
N VAL A 117 16.27 25.55 -2.76
CA VAL A 117 16.64 24.86 -1.51
C VAL A 117 16.47 23.35 -1.65
N ASN A 118 17.29 22.62 -0.92
CA ASN A 118 17.17 21.15 -0.91
C ASN A 118 16.10 20.73 0.10
N LYS A 119 15.13 19.95 -0.35
CA LYS A 119 14.03 19.42 0.47
C LYS A 119 14.13 17.91 0.61
N GLN A 120 13.76 17.38 1.77
CA GLN A 120 13.50 15.96 1.92
C GLN A 120 12.21 15.59 1.18
N VAL A 121 12.28 14.56 0.35
CA VAL A 121 11.15 14.11 -0.45
C VAL A 121 10.94 12.62 -0.25
N TRP A 122 9.68 12.24 0.01
CA TRP A 122 9.25 10.85 0.00
C TRP A 122 8.43 10.58 -1.26
N ALA A 123 8.75 9.53 -1.96
CA ALA A 123 8.09 9.18 -3.21
C ALA A 123 7.37 7.84 -3.09
N TYR A 124 6.12 7.81 -3.53
CA TYR A 124 5.23 6.64 -3.50
C TYR A 124 4.83 6.24 -4.91
N ARG A 125 5.04 4.97 -5.30
CA ARG A 125 4.50 4.42 -6.55
C ARG A 125 3.01 4.20 -6.43
N TYR A 126 2.25 4.61 -7.43
CA TYR A 126 0.81 4.40 -7.45
C TYR A 126 0.23 4.43 -8.88
N LYS A 127 -1.02 4.00 -9.03
CA LYS A 127 -1.79 4.14 -10.26
C LYS A 127 -2.57 5.46 -10.24
N GLN A 128 -2.06 6.48 -10.92
CA GLN A 128 -2.77 7.74 -11.10
C GLN A 128 -4.00 7.52 -11.99
N TYR A 129 -5.15 8.00 -11.56
CA TYR A 129 -6.45 7.76 -12.21
C TYR A 129 -6.72 6.27 -12.50
N ASN A 130 -6.23 5.37 -11.66
CA ASN A 130 -6.28 3.91 -11.85
C ASN A 130 -5.67 3.38 -13.17
N SER A 131 -4.90 4.18 -13.89
CA SER A 131 -4.40 3.87 -15.23
C SER A 131 -2.90 4.07 -15.38
N TRP A 132 -2.39 5.25 -14.99
CA TRP A 132 -1.02 5.65 -15.28
C TRP A 132 -0.06 5.25 -14.18
N ASP A 133 1.08 4.66 -14.56
CA ASP A 133 2.19 4.39 -13.64
C ASP A 133 2.86 5.71 -13.26
N SER A 134 2.70 6.08 -11.98
CA SER A 134 3.11 7.38 -11.47
C SER A 134 3.79 7.27 -10.12
N MET A 135 4.54 8.33 -9.80
CA MET A 135 5.08 8.57 -8.46
C MET A 135 4.38 9.78 -7.86
N MET A 136 3.99 9.70 -6.60
CA MET A 136 3.60 10.87 -5.80
C MET A 136 4.79 11.29 -4.94
N TYR A 137 5.22 12.54 -5.10
CA TYR A 137 6.34 13.15 -4.37
C TYR A 137 5.81 14.05 -3.27
N LEU A 138 6.15 13.78 -2.03
CA LEU A 138 5.80 14.58 -0.85
C LEU A 138 7.05 15.34 -0.38
N TYR A 139 7.01 16.66 -0.44
CA TYR A 139 8.09 17.56 -0.04
C TYR A 139 7.89 18.00 1.40
N PHE A 140 8.90 17.81 2.23
CA PHE A 140 8.85 18.17 3.65
C PHE A 140 9.63 19.44 3.91
N ASN A 141 9.07 20.32 4.74
CA ASN A 141 9.78 21.47 5.30
C ASN A 141 10.78 21.04 6.40
N ASP A 142 11.52 21.99 6.95
CA ASP A 142 12.54 21.73 7.97
C ASP A 142 11.96 21.18 9.28
N ALA A 143 10.68 21.43 9.56
CA ALA A 143 9.96 20.85 10.69
C ALA A 143 9.47 19.42 10.44
N GLY A 144 9.70 18.86 9.23
CA GLY A 144 9.26 17.52 8.85
C GLY A 144 7.77 17.42 8.50
N VAL A 145 7.15 18.54 8.15
CA VAL A 145 5.75 18.64 7.73
C VAL A 145 5.68 18.74 6.21
N VAL A 146 4.70 18.07 5.60
CA VAL A 146 4.43 18.16 4.16
C VAL A 146 4.04 19.60 3.81
N GLU A 147 4.83 20.24 2.95
CA GLU A 147 4.57 21.62 2.47
C GLU A 147 4.07 21.64 1.02
N HIS A 148 4.40 20.58 0.25
CA HIS A 148 4.00 20.45 -1.14
C HIS A 148 3.92 18.97 -1.52
N TYR A 149 3.06 18.63 -2.47
CA TYR A 149 3.05 17.32 -3.11
C TYR A 149 2.72 17.46 -4.59
N SER A 150 3.27 16.56 -5.41
CA SER A 150 3.03 16.54 -6.85
C SER A 150 3.20 15.14 -7.41
N SER A 151 2.43 14.80 -8.44
CA SER A 151 2.62 13.56 -9.19
C SER A 151 3.55 13.77 -10.38
N GLY A 152 4.24 12.69 -10.76
CA GLY A 152 5.05 12.60 -11.97
C GLY A 152 5.08 11.18 -12.49
N PRO A 153 5.59 10.93 -13.70
CA PRO A 153 5.68 9.60 -14.27
C PRO A 153 6.61 8.71 -13.42
N ASP A 154 6.30 7.40 -13.35
CA ASP A 154 7.20 6.46 -12.69
C ASP A 154 8.44 6.24 -13.56
N PRO A 155 9.68 6.52 -13.05
CA PRO A 155 10.91 6.33 -13.82
C PRO A 155 11.14 4.91 -14.32
N LEU A 156 10.59 3.89 -13.63
CA LEU A 156 10.73 2.50 -14.08
C LEU A 156 10.00 2.26 -15.40
N THR A 157 8.85 2.88 -15.61
CA THR A 157 8.07 2.71 -16.84
C THR A 157 8.59 3.53 -18.01
N LEU A 158 9.36 4.59 -17.75
CA LEU A 158 10.00 5.39 -18.79
C LEU A 158 11.18 4.67 -19.43
N GLN A 159 11.85 3.76 -18.71
CA GLN A 159 12.99 3.00 -19.26
C GLN A 159 12.57 1.94 -20.27
N ASP A 160 11.37 1.37 -20.14
CA ASP A 160 10.87 0.35 -21.06
C ASP A 160 10.46 0.94 -22.43
N GLY A 161 10.23 2.25 -22.52
CA GLY A 161 9.84 2.94 -23.78
C GLY A 161 10.99 3.33 -24.71
N ILE A 162 12.25 3.21 -24.28
CA ILE A 162 13.41 3.67 -25.06
C ILE A 162 14.00 2.57 -25.96
N PHE A 163 13.58 1.33 -25.83
CA PHE A 163 14.12 0.21 -26.60
C PHE A 163 13.36 -0.11 -27.92
N PHE A 164 12.40 0.72 -28.32
CA PHE A 164 11.73 0.59 -29.61
C PHE A 164 12.02 1.78 -30.54
N ARG A 165 13.30 1.94 -30.92
CA ARG A 165 13.70 2.68 -32.12
C ARG A 165 14.85 1.97 -32.82
#